data_439eff7c3b0ed2ea3c20d515e9a00b9f
#
_entry.id   439eff7c3b0ed2ea3c20d515e9a00b9f
#
_cell.length_a   1.000
_cell.length_b   1.000
_cell.length_c   1.000
_cell.angle_alpha   90.00
_cell.angle_beta   90.00
_cell.angle_gamma   90.00
#
_symmetry.space_group_name_H-M   'P 1'
#
loop_
_entity.id
_entity.type
_entity.pdbx_description
1 polymer ?
#
loop_
_entity_poly.entity_id
_entity_poly.type
_entity_poly.pdbx_seq_one_letter_code
_entity_poly.pdbx_strand_id
1 'polypeptide(L)'
;MLFERIISEGIAHNSYLIGSGGRAAVIDPRRDCDIYMEIASRNEMVITHIFETHRNEDYIIGSLELKKRCGAEIFHGAQMAFTYGNPVKEGDRFTLGSLVVSVLETPGHTEESISLVVQDNEVSDQPYMIFSGDTLFAGDIARTDFFGQERKAEMAKKIYDSIANKILPLGDGVILCPAHGAGSVCGDEIADHPFTTLGYEKKTNPQLTSGRELFISRRVTDYPYYPPYFRQMETYNRDGAPILHRLPDLNQLSVPEIDKLRKSGCQIIDIRSPTSFGAGHIPGSLSIWREGLSAFMGWFLEYQRPIVIVDDFNLDLDPVVRDFIRLGYDTIAGVLSGGFPAWTKAAHDIGTVRTCSVQQLKERLDKEHPFILDVRDMKNWHAVGHIPGAHHIYIGELPLHFDEIPKHGHIVVYCDAGYKGSLAASLLTLHQYHNLTNVLGGMTAWKKAGFRIEK
;
A
#
# COMPACT_ATOMS: atom_id res chain seq x y z
N MET A 1 14.14 24.02 -15.08
CA MET A 1 14.01 22.66 -14.48
C MET A 1 12.62 22.08 -14.76
N LEU A 2 12.52 20.84 -15.21
CA LEU A 2 11.27 20.04 -15.22
C LEU A 2 11.10 19.37 -13.85
N PHE A 3 9.88 19.33 -13.32
CA PHE A 3 9.53 18.60 -12.11
C PHE A 3 8.12 18.03 -12.24
N GLU A 4 7.99 16.74 -12.13
CA GLU A 4 6.71 16.04 -12.13
C GLU A 4 6.63 15.05 -10.98
N ARG A 5 5.56 15.11 -10.19
CA ARG A 5 5.22 14.11 -9.16
C ARG A 5 4.16 13.17 -9.71
N ILE A 6 4.46 11.89 -9.74
CA ILE A 6 3.58 10.83 -10.21
C ILE A 6 3.08 10.05 -9.00
N ILE A 7 1.77 10.11 -8.76
CA ILE A 7 1.12 9.45 -7.64
C ILE A 7 0.65 8.07 -8.09
N SER A 8 0.94 7.05 -7.27
CA SER A 8 0.36 5.71 -7.39
C SER A 8 -0.73 5.58 -6.34
N GLU A 9 -1.97 5.80 -6.76
CA GLU A 9 -3.13 5.64 -5.89
C GLU A 9 -3.19 4.20 -5.34
N GLY A 10 -3.85 3.99 -4.22
CA GLY A 10 -4.00 2.70 -3.57
C GLY A 10 -2.84 2.31 -2.64
N ILE A 11 -1.60 2.63 -2.99
CA ILE A 11 -0.41 2.44 -2.14
C ILE A 11 0.17 3.76 -1.63
N ALA A 12 -0.44 4.89 -1.98
CA ALA A 12 -0.02 6.25 -1.60
C ALA A 12 1.45 6.58 -1.95
N HIS A 13 2.00 5.93 -2.97
CA HIS A 13 3.39 6.09 -3.38
C HIS A 13 3.55 7.31 -4.31
N ASN A 14 4.62 8.07 -4.10
CA ASN A 14 5.06 9.18 -4.93
C ASN A 14 6.38 8.83 -5.60
N SER A 15 6.39 8.85 -6.92
CA SER A 15 7.61 8.87 -7.70
C SER A 15 7.79 10.22 -8.37
N TYR A 16 9.00 10.53 -8.79
CA TYR A 16 9.30 11.83 -9.34
C TYR A 16 10.09 11.73 -10.64
N LEU A 17 9.84 12.66 -11.55
CA LEU A 17 10.67 12.87 -12.72
C LEU A 17 11.18 14.31 -12.67
N ILE A 18 12.51 14.47 -12.69
CA ILE A 18 13.17 15.77 -12.75
C ILE A 18 14.06 15.85 -14.00
N GLY A 19 14.24 17.04 -14.55
CA GLY A 19 15.09 17.17 -15.73
C GLY A 19 15.50 18.60 -16.05
N SER A 20 16.62 18.71 -16.76
CA SER A 20 17.15 19.94 -17.34
C SER A 20 18.09 19.61 -18.52
N GLY A 21 18.23 20.52 -19.47
CA GLY A 21 19.17 20.39 -20.59
C GLY A 21 18.97 19.13 -21.44
N GLY A 22 17.72 18.70 -21.67
CA GLY A 22 17.38 17.52 -22.45
C GLY A 22 17.62 16.16 -21.75
N ARG A 23 18.00 16.18 -20.47
CA ARG A 23 18.21 14.96 -19.66
C ARG A 23 17.28 14.93 -18.46
N ALA A 24 16.79 13.72 -18.14
CA ALA A 24 15.91 13.49 -16.99
C ALA A 24 16.41 12.37 -16.10
N ALA A 25 16.02 12.43 -14.83
CA ALA A 25 16.12 11.35 -13.87
C ALA A 25 14.73 11.00 -13.32
N VAL A 26 14.52 9.73 -13.03
CA VAL A 26 13.33 9.24 -12.32
C VAL A 26 13.76 8.73 -10.94
N ILE A 27 13.00 9.11 -9.92
CA ILE A 27 13.22 8.71 -8.54
C ILE A 27 12.06 7.83 -8.11
N ASP A 28 12.38 6.64 -7.59
CA ASP A 28 11.47 5.61 -7.11
C ASP A 28 10.36 5.28 -8.13
N PRO A 29 10.69 4.84 -9.36
CA PRO A 29 9.69 4.57 -10.38
C PRO A 29 8.73 3.46 -9.98
N ARG A 30 7.44 3.62 -10.32
CA ARG A 30 6.47 2.53 -10.24
C ARG A 30 6.65 1.55 -11.41
N ARG A 31 6.19 0.31 -11.25
CA ARG A 31 6.39 -0.77 -12.21
C ARG A 31 5.70 -0.54 -13.57
N ASP A 32 4.54 0.08 -13.59
CA ASP A 32 3.82 0.54 -14.77
C ASP A 32 4.42 1.86 -15.31
N CYS A 33 5.62 1.77 -15.86
CA CYS A 33 6.53 2.89 -16.10
C CYS A 33 6.29 3.68 -17.40
N ASP A 34 5.22 3.39 -18.17
CA ASP A 34 4.90 4.10 -19.42
C ASP A 34 4.81 5.62 -19.25
N ILE A 35 4.25 6.06 -18.12
CA ILE A 35 4.04 7.47 -17.80
C ILE A 35 5.34 8.28 -17.82
N TYR A 36 6.46 7.71 -17.35
CA TYR A 36 7.76 8.42 -17.35
C TYR A 36 8.27 8.63 -18.76
N MET A 37 8.09 7.64 -19.64
CA MET A 37 8.46 7.73 -21.05
C MET A 37 7.64 8.79 -21.78
N GLU A 38 6.32 8.84 -21.49
CA GLU A 38 5.43 9.85 -22.05
C GLU A 38 5.80 11.27 -21.61
N ILE A 39 6.04 11.47 -20.31
CA ILE A 39 6.44 12.78 -19.76
C ILE A 39 7.78 13.23 -20.36
N ALA A 40 8.77 12.35 -20.37
CA ALA A 40 10.09 12.66 -20.94
C ALA A 40 9.97 13.03 -22.42
N SER A 41 9.23 12.26 -23.22
CA SER A 41 9.02 12.52 -24.63
C SER A 41 8.32 13.86 -24.90
N ARG A 42 7.26 14.19 -24.15
CA ARG A 42 6.54 15.46 -24.28
C ARG A 42 7.41 16.68 -23.97
N ASN A 43 8.42 16.50 -23.14
CA ASN A 43 9.35 17.57 -22.73
C ASN A 43 10.70 17.50 -23.45
N GLU A 44 10.81 16.72 -24.53
CA GLU A 44 12.03 16.55 -25.33
C GLU A 44 13.24 16.13 -24.46
N MET A 45 13.02 15.26 -23.47
CA MET A 45 14.04 14.78 -22.55
C MET A 45 14.33 13.29 -22.74
N VAL A 46 15.57 12.91 -22.46
CA VAL A 46 16.01 11.51 -22.38
C VAL A 46 16.22 11.14 -20.92
N ILE A 47 15.55 10.07 -20.46
CA ILE A 47 15.79 9.52 -19.12
C ILE A 47 17.16 8.84 -19.13
N THR A 48 18.07 9.33 -18.30
CA THR A 48 19.46 8.86 -18.22
C THR A 48 19.80 8.23 -16.87
N HIS A 49 19.07 8.59 -15.82
CA HIS A 49 19.28 8.13 -14.45
C HIS A 49 17.98 7.65 -13.84
N ILE A 50 18.07 6.59 -13.06
CA ILE A 50 17.00 6.06 -12.22
C ILE A 50 17.58 5.94 -10.82
N PHE A 51 16.96 6.56 -9.84
CA PHE A 51 17.38 6.48 -8.45
C PHE A 51 16.36 5.72 -7.63
N GLU A 52 16.83 4.83 -6.77
CA GLU A 52 16.07 4.15 -5.74
C GLU A 52 16.52 4.71 -4.40
N THR A 53 15.58 5.34 -3.68
CA THR A 53 15.91 5.93 -2.37
C THR A 53 16.14 4.86 -1.31
N HIS A 54 15.47 3.73 -1.43
CA HIS A 54 15.59 2.59 -0.53
C HIS A 54 15.00 1.33 -1.16
N ARG A 55 15.18 0.18 -0.53
CA ARG A 55 14.47 -1.05 -0.86
C ARG A 55 13.03 -0.95 -0.36
N ASN A 56 12.10 -0.71 -1.26
CA ASN A 56 10.68 -0.59 -0.92
C ASN A 56 10.11 -1.94 -0.47
N GLU A 57 9.27 -1.94 0.58
CA GLU A 57 8.65 -3.13 1.16
C GLU A 57 7.18 -3.29 0.75
N ASP A 58 6.56 -2.28 0.19
CA ASP A 58 5.12 -2.24 -0.05
C ASP A 58 4.70 -2.28 -1.53
N TYR A 59 5.66 -2.16 -2.47
CA TYR A 59 5.42 -2.31 -3.91
C TYR A 59 6.69 -2.74 -4.65
N ILE A 60 6.55 -3.26 -5.88
CA ILE A 60 7.69 -3.54 -6.76
C ILE A 60 8.17 -2.24 -7.40
N ILE A 61 9.43 -1.88 -7.15
CA ILE A 61 10.07 -0.75 -7.82
C ILE A 61 10.23 -1.02 -9.32
N GLY A 62 9.93 -0.01 -10.14
CA GLY A 62 9.90 -0.13 -11.60
C GLY A 62 11.25 0.07 -12.30
N SER A 63 12.33 0.15 -11.57
CA SER A 63 13.64 0.55 -12.11
C SER A 63 14.16 -0.37 -13.22
N LEU A 64 14.05 -1.68 -13.04
CA LEU A 64 14.46 -2.66 -14.06
C LEU A 64 13.60 -2.60 -15.31
N GLU A 65 12.27 -2.42 -15.13
CA GLU A 65 11.34 -2.25 -16.23
C GLU A 65 11.63 -0.97 -17.02
N LEU A 66 11.85 0.15 -16.32
CA LEU A 66 12.18 1.43 -16.92
C LEU A 66 13.55 1.39 -17.61
N LYS A 67 14.58 0.83 -16.97
CA LYS A 67 15.90 0.61 -17.59
C LYS A 67 15.80 -0.17 -18.89
N LYS A 68 14.98 -1.22 -18.93
CA LYS A 68 14.78 -2.04 -20.13
C LYS A 68 14.20 -1.23 -21.30
N ARG A 69 13.39 -0.19 -21.01
CA ARG A 69 12.72 0.64 -22.01
C ARG A 69 13.56 1.82 -22.50
N CYS A 70 14.31 2.46 -21.62
CA CYS A 70 15.07 3.69 -21.95
C CYS A 70 16.58 3.55 -21.90
N GLY A 71 17.12 2.45 -21.36
CA GLY A 71 18.57 2.26 -21.24
C GLY A 71 19.22 3.06 -20.11
N ALA A 72 18.45 3.73 -19.25
CA ALA A 72 18.99 4.53 -18.14
C ALA A 72 19.74 3.68 -17.11
N GLU A 73 20.72 4.28 -16.42
CA GLU A 73 21.42 3.62 -15.33
C GLU A 73 20.65 3.73 -14.02
N ILE A 74 20.64 2.63 -13.23
CA ILE A 74 20.02 2.54 -11.93
C ILE A 74 21.05 2.78 -10.85
N PHE A 75 20.69 3.59 -9.82
CA PHE A 75 21.51 3.93 -8.68
C PHE A 75 20.73 3.71 -7.38
N HIS A 76 21.36 3.08 -6.37
CA HIS A 76 20.78 2.75 -5.06
C HIS A 76 21.83 2.86 -3.96
N GLY A 77 21.41 2.92 -2.70
CA GLY A 77 22.33 3.00 -1.56
C GLY A 77 23.27 1.79 -1.46
N ALA A 78 24.53 2.03 -1.07
CA ALA A 78 25.60 1.03 -1.07
C ALA A 78 25.54 0.06 0.14
N GLN A 79 24.71 0.33 1.16
CA GLN A 79 24.71 -0.44 2.41
C GLN A 79 23.93 -1.76 2.35
N MET A 80 23.39 -2.11 1.17
CA MET A 80 22.74 -3.38 0.88
C MET A 80 23.29 -3.99 -0.41
N ALA A 81 23.39 -5.32 -0.45
CA ALA A 81 23.84 -6.05 -1.64
C ALA A 81 22.67 -6.28 -2.60
N PHE A 82 22.36 -5.31 -3.44
CA PHE A 82 21.46 -5.48 -4.58
C PHE A 82 22.12 -6.31 -5.67
N THR A 83 21.34 -7.08 -6.42
CA THR A 83 21.87 -7.88 -7.56
C THR A 83 21.91 -7.10 -8.87
N TYR A 84 21.43 -5.86 -8.87
CA TYR A 84 21.37 -4.98 -10.05
C TYR A 84 21.70 -3.53 -9.65
N GLY A 85 21.87 -2.67 -10.67
CA GLY A 85 22.14 -1.25 -10.46
C GLY A 85 23.59 -0.96 -10.04
N ASN A 86 23.81 0.28 -9.64
CA ASN A 86 25.12 0.81 -9.25
C ASN A 86 25.01 1.37 -7.82
N PRO A 87 25.82 0.93 -6.88
CA PRO A 87 25.81 1.44 -5.53
C PRO A 87 26.34 2.88 -5.48
N VAL A 88 25.65 3.74 -4.70
CA VAL A 88 26.09 5.12 -4.43
C VAL A 88 26.22 5.34 -2.92
N LYS A 89 27.02 6.34 -2.55
CA LYS A 89 27.35 6.67 -1.16
C LYS A 89 27.26 8.16 -0.90
N GLU A 90 27.37 8.52 0.34
CA GLU A 90 27.42 9.90 0.81
C GLU A 90 28.35 10.77 -0.03
N GLY A 91 27.83 11.88 -0.56
CA GLY A 91 28.60 12.88 -1.31
C GLY A 91 28.75 12.60 -2.81
N ASP A 92 28.28 11.46 -3.32
CA ASP A 92 28.25 11.22 -4.78
C ASP A 92 27.33 12.26 -5.44
N ARG A 93 27.72 12.70 -6.65
CA ARG A 93 27.02 13.77 -7.38
C ARG A 93 26.76 13.39 -8.83
N PHE A 94 25.59 13.79 -9.32
CA PHE A 94 25.14 13.57 -10.69
C PHE A 94 24.71 14.91 -11.30
N THR A 95 24.98 15.10 -12.58
CA THR A 95 24.65 16.33 -13.29
C THR A 95 23.65 16.05 -14.41
N LEU A 96 22.53 16.79 -14.37
CA LEU A 96 21.45 16.76 -15.35
C LEU A 96 21.20 18.17 -15.89
N GLY A 97 21.90 18.57 -16.94
CA GLY A 97 21.88 19.95 -17.40
C GLY A 97 22.37 20.93 -16.32
N SER A 98 21.50 21.82 -15.85
CA SER A 98 21.80 22.74 -14.74
C SER A 98 21.65 22.11 -13.36
N LEU A 99 20.95 20.97 -13.26
CA LEU A 99 20.68 20.32 -11.97
C LEU A 99 21.89 19.52 -11.50
N VAL A 100 22.20 19.66 -10.21
CA VAL A 100 23.12 18.77 -9.50
C VAL A 100 22.34 18.00 -8.45
N VAL A 101 22.39 16.68 -8.53
CA VAL A 101 21.81 15.73 -7.59
C VAL A 101 22.90 15.19 -6.70
N SER A 102 22.83 15.42 -5.39
CA SER A 102 23.81 14.95 -4.40
C SER A 102 23.18 13.91 -3.49
N VAL A 103 23.93 12.85 -3.19
CA VAL A 103 23.49 11.73 -2.34
C VAL A 103 23.79 12.03 -0.88
N LEU A 104 22.79 11.81 0.00
CA LEU A 104 22.96 11.71 1.45
C LEU A 104 22.56 10.30 1.89
N GLU A 105 23.41 9.63 2.65
CA GLU A 105 23.02 8.38 3.33
C GLU A 105 22.12 8.73 4.52
N THR A 106 20.89 8.22 4.50
CA THR A 106 19.87 8.52 5.53
C THR A 106 19.27 7.24 6.12
N PRO A 107 20.11 6.36 6.72
CA PRO A 107 19.66 5.08 7.28
C PRO A 107 18.68 5.26 8.41
N GLY A 108 17.80 4.25 8.57
CA GLY A 108 16.87 4.14 9.71
C GLY A 108 15.52 3.54 9.38
N HIS A 109 14.92 3.87 8.25
CA HIS A 109 13.82 3.10 7.66
C HIS A 109 14.39 1.76 7.13
N THR A 110 15.34 1.84 6.22
CA THR A 110 16.24 0.73 5.85
C THR A 110 17.70 1.15 6.09
N GLU A 111 18.64 0.18 6.03
CA GLU A 111 20.07 0.45 6.24
C GLU A 111 20.68 1.25 5.09
N GLU A 112 20.26 0.96 3.87
CA GLU A 112 20.76 1.54 2.64
C GLU A 112 20.00 2.78 2.19
N SER A 113 19.04 3.26 2.97
CA SER A 113 18.25 4.46 2.64
C SER A 113 19.15 5.64 2.30
N ILE A 114 18.85 6.29 1.17
CA ILE A 114 19.47 7.53 0.73
C ILE A 114 18.42 8.61 0.50
N SER A 115 18.82 9.84 0.66
CA SER A 115 18.08 11.01 0.21
C SER A 115 18.83 11.74 -0.89
N LEU A 116 18.11 12.33 -1.83
CA LEU A 116 18.71 13.03 -2.98
C LEU A 116 18.46 14.52 -2.87
N VAL A 117 19.51 15.30 -2.71
CA VAL A 117 19.44 16.77 -2.63
C VAL A 117 19.66 17.35 -4.01
N VAL A 118 18.75 18.19 -4.47
CA VAL A 118 18.82 18.84 -5.79
C VAL A 118 19.11 20.33 -5.65
N GLN A 119 20.10 20.77 -6.43
CA GLN A 119 20.44 22.19 -6.64
C GLN A 119 20.21 22.51 -8.13
N ASP A 120 19.72 23.72 -8.43
CA ASP A 120 19.65 24.23 -9.80
C ASP A 120 20.65 25.36 -9.98
N ASN A 121 21.80 25.04 -10.54
CA ASN A 121 22.93 25.97 -10.71
C ASN A 121 22.64 27.15 -11.67
N GLU A 122 21.53 27.12 -12.42
CA GLU A 122 21.08 28.31 -13.17
C GLU A 122 20.49 29.37 -12.23
N VAL A 123 20.03 28.97 -11.03
CA VAL A 123 19.36 29.86 -10.07
C VAL A 123 20.26 30.12 -8.86
N SER A 124 20.80 29.06 -8.24
CA SER A 124 21.58 29.15 -7.00
C SER A 124 22.38 27.88 -6.75
N ASP A 125 23.46 28.00 -5.97
CA ASP A 125 24.22 26.85 -5.44
C ASP A 125 23.62 26.27 -4.15
N GLN A 126 22.48 26.79 -3.70
CA GLN A 126 21.81 26.31 -2.49
C GLN A 126 20.90 25.13 -2.80
N PRO A 127 20.67 24.22 -1.82
CA PRO A 127 19.69 23.15 -1.94
C PRO A 127 18.28 23.74 -2.21
N TYR A 128 17.63 23.20 -3.25
CA TYR A 128 16.27 23.63 -3.63
C TYR A 128 15.22 22.64 -3.18
N MET A 129 15.46 21.34 -3.36
CA MET A 129 14.56 20.28 -2.92
C MET A 129 15.32 19.04 -2.47
N ILE A 130 14.65 18.19 -1.72
CA ILE A 130 15.15 16.89 -1.28
C ILE A 130 14.11 15.80 -1.53
N PHE A 131 14.52 14.72 -2.17
CA PHE A 131 13.77 13.47 -2.24
C PHE A 131 14.21 12.59 -1.09
N SER A 132 13.40 12.53 -0.05
CA SER A 132 13.75 11.91 1.23
C SER A 132 13.50 10.40 1.28
N GLY A 133 12.92 9.82 0.21
CA GLY A 133 12.41 8.46 0.32
C GLY A 133 11.44 8.32 1.49
N ASP A 134 11.62 7.27 2.24
CA ASP A 134 10.88 6.99 3.48
C ASP A 134 11.69 7.36 4.73
N THR A 135 12.41 8.48 4.68
CA THR A 135 13.11 9.00 5.87
C THR A 135 12.26 10.02 6.60
N LEU A 136 11.73 11.02 5.90
CA LEU A 136 10.90 12.10 6.46
C LEU A 136 9.70 12.32 5.56
N PHE A 137 8.51 12.34 6.15
CA PHE A 137 7.23 12.62 5.49
C PHE A 137 6.65 13.97 5.90
N ALA A 138 5.60 14.40 5.21
CA ALA A 138 4.77 15.48 5.68
C ALA A 138 4.05 15.08 6.97
N GLY A 139 4.39 15.71 8.09
CA GLY A 139 3.78 15.46 9.40
C GLY A 139 4.19 14.16 10.10
N ASP A 140 5.04 13.31 9.51
CA ASP A 140 5.45 12.04 10.12
C ASP A 140 6.91 11.68 9.79
N ILE A 141 7.40 10.60 10.40
CA ILE A 141 8.67 9.92 10.13
C ILE A 141 8.36 8.43 9.92
N ALA A 142 9.02 7.77 8.97
CA ALA A 142 8.74 6.38 8.63
C ALA A 142 8.94 5.39 9.79
N ARG A 143 8.32 4.21 9.64
CA ARG A 143 8.49 3.07 10.54
C ARG A 143 9.92 2.52 10.49
N THR A 144 10.35 1.85 11.58
CA THR A 144 11.75 1.43 11.77
C THR A 144 11.87 -0.03 12.24
N ASP A 145 10.88 -0.86 11.90
CA ASP A 145 10.75 -2.22 12.47
C ASP A 145 11.08 -3.37 11.51
N PHE A 146 11.55 -3.07 10.29
CA PHE A 146 11.83 -4.09 9.26
C PHE A 146 12.98 -5.05 9.60
N PHE A 147 13.85 -4.66 10.52
CA PHE A 147 15.01 -5.48 10.92
C PHE A 147 14.82 -6.25 12.24
N GLY A 148 13.57 -6.43 12.66
CA GLY A 148 13.22 -7.16 13.88
C GLY A 148 13.20 -6.30 15.14
N GLN A 149 12.59 -6.84 16.18
CA GLN A 149 12.34 -6.11 17.44
C GLN A 149 13.65 -5.69 18.13
N GLU A 150 14.70 -6.50 18.04
CA GLU A 150 16.02 -6.25 18.65
C GLU A 150 16.73 -5.04 18.03
N ARG A 151 16.49 -4.75 16.75
CA ARG A 151 17.12 -3.61 16.06
C ARG A 151 16.25 -2.36 16.00
N LYS A 152 15.01 -2.44 16.42
CA LYS A 152 14.03 -1.37 16.31
C LYS A 152 14.50 -0.06 16.96
N ALA A 153 15.08 -0.14 18.16
CA ALA A 153 15.64 1.02 18.86
C ALA A 153 16.87 1.62 18.14
N GLU A 154 17.72 0.78 17.56
CA GLU A 154 18.86 1.22 16.75
C GLU A 154 18.40 1.96 15.51
N MET A 155 17.46 1.39 14.77
CA MET A 155 16.93 1.99 13.53
C MET A 155 16.17 3.29 13.82
N ALA A 156 15.40 3.37 14.91
CA ALA A 156 14.76 4.60 15.35
C ALA A 156 15.77 5.72 15.69
N LYS A 157 16.91 5.38 16.27
CA LYS A 157 18.00 6.35 16.48
C LYS A 157 18.59 6.81 15.15
N LYS A 158 18.92 5.87 14.25
CA LYS A 158 19.50 6.18 12.95
C LYS A 158 18.62 7.13 12.13
N ILE A 159 17.32 6.86 12.03
CA ILE A 159 16.42 7.72 11.23
C ILE A 159 16.32 9.13 11.82
N TYR A 160 16.19 9.23 13.15
CA TYR A 160 16.15 10.54 13.82
C TYR A 160 17.44 11.31 13.60
N ASP A 161 18.59 10.66 13.77
CA ASP A 161 19.91 11.27 13.61
C ASP A 161 20.17 11.66 12.13
N SER A 162 19.69 10.87 11.16
CA SER A 162 19.72 11.20 9.72
C SER A 162 18.93 12.48 9.44
N ILE A 163 17.73 12.62 10.00
CA ILE A 163 16.91 13.81 9.82
C ILE A 163 17.55 15.03 10.51
N ALA A 164 17.89 14.90 11.79
CA ALA A 164 18.37 16.03 12.59
C ALA A 164 19.73 16.57 12.12
N ASN A 165 20.64 15.69 11.70
CA ASN A 165 22.03 16.06 11.42
C ASN A 165 22.33 16.23 9.91
N LYS A 166 21.49 15.69 9.01
CA LYS A 166 21.75 15.75 7.56
C LYS A 166 20.64 16.45 6.78
N ILE A 167 19.36 16.17 7.08
CA ILE A 167 18.23 16.72 6.31
C ILE A 167 17.89 18.15 6.78
N LEU A 168 17.59 18.35 8.06
CA LEU A 168 17.18 19.66 8.57
C LEU A 168 18.23 20.77 8.40
N PRO A 169 19.56 20.50 8.44
CA PRO A 169 20.56 21.54 8.19
C PRO A 169 20.61 22.05 6.74
N LEU A 170 19.94 21.43 5.76
CA LEU A 170 19.91 21.88 4.37
C LEU A 170 19.24 23.23 4.19
N GLY A 171 18.38 23.65 5.14
CA GLY A 171 17.74 24.95 5.16
C GLY A 171 16.20 24.88 5.17
N ASP A 172 15.60 25.85 5.86
CA ASP A 172 14.15 25.88 6.09
C ASP A 172 13.32 26.02 4.79
N GLY A 173 13.90 26.59 3.71
CA GLY A 173 13.23 26.80 2.43
C GLY A 173 13.25 25.58 1.49
N VAL A 174 13.95 24.52 1.83
CA VAL A 174 14.07 23.31 0.99
C VAL A 174 12.74 22.58 0.92
N ILE A 175 12.29 22.27 -0.31
CA ILE A 175 11.05 21.52 -0.57
C ILE A 175 11.29 20.05 -0.25
N LEU A 176 10.40 19.46 0.56
CA LEU A 176 10.43 18.03 0.90
C LEU A 176 9.57 17.22 -0.08
N CYS A 177 10.19 16.22 -0.70
CA CYS A 177 9.58 15.30 -1.67
C CYS A 177 9.71 13.86 -1.17
N PRO A 178 8.78 13.36 -0.34
CA PRO A 178 8.83 12.01 0.21
C PRO A 178 8.30 10.94 -0.76
N ALA A 179 8.76 9.69 -0.62
CA ALA A 179 8.27 8.59 -1.45
C ALA A 179 6.82 8.18 -1.16
N HIS A 180 6.27 8.54 -0.01
CA HIS A 180 4.88 8.24 0.32
C HIS A 180 4.08 9.46 0.81
N GLY A 181 2.76 9.38 0.62
CA GLY A 181 1.76 10.34 1.09
C GLY A 181 0.79 9.70 2.09
N ALA A 182 -0.28 10.44 2.41
CA ALA A 182 -1.32 9.99 3.34
C ALA A 182 -1.96 8.67 2.89
N GLY A 183 -2.07 7.73 3.82
CA GLY A 183 -2.63 6.39 3.59
C GLY A 183 -1.60 5.30 3.31
N SER A 184 -0.30 5.62 3.27
CA SER A 184 0.77 4.61 3.17
C SER A 184 0.88 3.77 4.44
N VAL A 185 1.29 2.51 4.25
CA VAL A 185 1.64 1.58 5.33
C VAL A 185 3.02 1.86 5.96
N CYS A 186 3.80 2.78 5.35
CA CYS A 186 5.14 3.14 5.82
C CYS A 186 5.14 4.25 6.88
N GLY A 187 3.99 4.93 7.12
CA GLY A 187 3.80 5.93 8.17
C GLY A 187 2.39 5.85 8.75
N ASP A 188 2.24 6.31 10.00
CA ASP A 188 0.97 6.20 10.74
C ASP A 188 0.06 7.42 10.54
N GLU A 189 0.67 8.62 10.41
CA GLU A 189 -0.04 9.91 10.45
C GLU A 189 0.47 10.88 9.38
N ILE A 190 0.86 10.35 8.20
CA ILE A 190 1.30 11.19 7.09
C ILE A 190 0.17 12.17 6.71
N ALA A 191 0.49 13.45 6.74
CA ALA A 191 -0.47 14.49 6.42
C ALA A 191 -0.77 14.55 4.91
N ASP A 192 -2.03 14.78 4.58
CA ASP A 192 -2.47 14.99 3.20
C ASP A 192 -2.19 16.42 2.76
N HIS A 193 -0.89 16.72 2.59
CA HIS A 193 -0.43 18.01 2.08
C HIS A 193 0.22 17.84 0.71
N PRO A 194 -0.17 18.65 -0.30
CA PRO A 194 0.42 18.56 -1.63
C PRO A 194 1.90 18.97 -1.64
N PHE A 195 2.31 19.84 -0.72
CA PHE A 195 3.67 20.39 -0.59
C PHE A 195 4.01 20.64 0.87
N THR A 196 5.26 20.45 1.22
CA THR A 196 5.82 20.86 2.52
C THR A 196 7.28 21.27 2.36
N THR A 197 7.86 21.93 3.38
CA THR A 197 9.26 22.32 3.42
C THR A 197 9.91 21.85 4.72
N LEU A 198 11.24 21.74 4.73
CA LEU A 198 11.95 21.35 5.95
C LEU A 198 11.69 22.31 7.12
N GLY A 199 11.55 23.59 6.87
CA GLY A 199 11.22 24.58 7.91
C GLY A 199 9.81 24.43 8.46
N TYR A 200 8.85 24.01 7.65
CA TYR A 200 7.50 23.68 8.12
C TYR A 200 7.52 22.41 8.98
N GLU A 201 8.12 21.33 8.48
CA GLU A 201 8.22 20.07 9.23
C GLU A 201 8.95 20.24 10.56
N LYS A 202 10.06 20.96 10.60
CA LYS A 202 10.81 21.25 11.83
C LYS A 202 9.94 21.89 12.92
N LYS A 203 8.92 22.67 12.54
CA LYS A 203 8.04 23.39 13.48
C LYS A 203 6.75 22.65 13.81
N THR A 204 6.25 21.83 12.91
CA THR A 204 4.88 21.27 13.00
C THR A 204 4.82 19.76 13.06
N ASN A 205 5.86 19.04 12.58
CA ASN A 205 5.88 17.58 12.60
C ASN A 205 5.92 17.05 14.03
N PRO A 206 4.88 16.33 14.51
CA PRO A 206 4.79 15.88 15.90
C PRO A 206 5.93 14.94 16.31
N GLN A 207 6.50 14.20 15.38
CA GLN A 207 7.61 13.30 15.64
C GLN A 207 8.92 14.06 15.92
N LEU A 208 9.13 15.18 15.25
CA LEU A 208 10.29 16.05 15.45
C LEU A 208 10.15 16.95 16.69
N THR A 209 8.97 17.55 16.87
CA THR A 209 8.69 18.48 17.97
C THR A 209 8.62 17.78 19.34
N SER A 210 8.32 16.49 19.38
CA SER A 210 8.31 15.71 20.62
C SER A 210 9.71 15.45 21.19
N GLY A 211 10.75 15.60 20.37
CA GLY A 211 12.14 15.35 20.75
C GLY A 211 12.59 13.90 20.61
N ARG A 212 13.93 13.73 20.53
CA ARG A 212 14.58 12.47 20.17
C ARG A 212 14.20 11.28 21.07
N GLU A 213 14.26 11.47 22.37
CA GLU A 213 14.05 10.37 23.34
C GLU A 213 12.60 9.87 23.31
N LEU A 214 11.63 10.78 23.22
CA LEU A 214 10.22 10.43 23.15
C LEU A 214 9.89 9.75 21.80
N PHE A 215 10.47 10.22 20.70
CA PHE A 215 10.35 9.57 19.40
C PHE A 215 10.84 8.12 19.46
N ILE A 216 12.07 7.89 19.95
CA ILE A 216 12.64 6.53 20.05
C ILE A 216 11.79 5.64 20.94
N SER A 217 11.36 6.15 22.10
CA SER A 217 10.51 5.39 23.02
C SER A 217 9.20 4.95 22.38
N ARG A 218 8.53 5.84 21.64
CA ARG A 218 7.30 5.51 20.90
C ARG A 218 7.57 4.45 19.85
N ARG A 219 8.58 4.64 19.00
CA ARG A 219 8.90 3.68 17.91
C ARG A 219 9.24 2.27 18.47
N VAL A 220 9.83 2.16 19.64
CA VAL A 220 10.11 0.86 20.28
C VAL A 220 8.83 0.17 20.74
N THR A 221 7.84 0.93 21.22
CA THR A 221 6.56 0.40 21.72
C THR A 221 5.51 0.19 20.63
N ASP A 222 5.66 0.81 19.47
CA ASP A 222 4.74 0.62 18.36
C ASP A 222 4.85 -0.79 17.80
N TYR A 223 3.70 -1.41 17.52
CA TYR A 223 3.58 -2.71 16.85
C TYR A 223 2.74 -2.59 15.59
N PRO A 224 3.29 -1.99 14.52
CA PRO A 224 2.59 -1.91 13.26
C PRO A 224 2.43 -3.31 12.66
N TYR A 225 1.30 -3.54 12.03
CA TYR A 225 1.07 -4.79 11.32
C TYR A 225 2.10 -4.99 10.20
N TYR A 226 2.50 -6.26 10.01
CA TYR A 226 3.48 -6.64 8.99
C TYR A 226 2.83 -7.56 7.95
N PRO A 227 2.38 -7.02 6.82
CA PRO A 227 1.75 -7.81 5.76
C PRO A 227 2.67 -8.89 5.22
N PRO A 228 2.18 -10.13 4.98
CA PRO A 228 3.02 -11.23 4.50
C PRO A 228 3.74 -10.95 3.18
N TYR A 229 3.15 -10.14 2.30
CA TYR A 229 3.72 -9.81 1.00
C TYR A 229 4.98 -8.94 1.06
N PHE A 230 5.24 -8.25 2.16
CA PHE A 230 6.46 -7.44 2.34
C PHE A 230 7.72 -8.27 2.07
N ARG A 231 7.77 -9.51 2.56
CA ARG A 231 8.91 -10.40 2.31
C ARG A 231 9.16 -10.67 0.83
N GLN A 232 8.07 -10.74 0.04
CA GLN A 232 8.18 -10.90 -1.41
C GLN A 232 8.68 -9.61 -2.08
N MET A 233 8.20 -8.45 -1.63
CA MET A 233 8.67 -7.15 -2.12
C MET A 233 10.15 -6.94 -1.78
N GLU A 234 10.54 -7.24 -0.55
CA GLU A 234 11.96 -7.20 -0.14
C GLU A 234 12.85 -8.05 -1.07
N THR A 235 12.40 -9.25 -1.41
CA THR A 235 13.13 -10.14 -2.32
C THR A 235 13.18 -9.56 -3.73
N TYR A 236 12.06 -9.12 -4.27
CA TYR A 236 11.99 -8.55 -5.62
C TYR A 236 12.79 -7.26 -5.75
N ASN A 237 12.74 -6.38 -4.76
CA ASN A 237 13.42 -5.10 -4.80
C ASN A 237 14.92 -5.19 -4.46
N ARG A 238 15.39 -6.30 -3.90
CA ARG A 238 16.82 -6.60 -3.71
C ARG A 238 17.41 -7.39 -4.89
N ASP A 239 16.70 -8.43 -5.33
CA ASP A 239 17.23 -9.41 -6.29
C ASP A 239 16.76 -9.17 -7.73
N GLY A 240 15.83 -8.25 -7.93
CA GLY A 240 15.21 -7.92 -9.20
C GLY A 240 13.88 -8.65 -9.42
N ALA A 241 12.83 -7.89 -9.67
CA ALA A 241 11.53 -8.44 -10.04
C ALA A 241 11.52 -8.93 -11.50
N PRO A 242 10.68 -9.92 -11.85
CA PRO A 242 10.46 -10.30 -13.24
C PRO A 242 10.01 -9.10 -14.09
N ILE A 243 10.59 -8.97 -15.28
CA ILE A 243 10.22 -7.90 -16.23
C ILE A 243 8.92 -8.27 -16.92
N LEU A 244 7.95 -7.37 -16.91
CA LEU A 244 6.64 -7.56 -17.54
C LEU A 244 6.68 -7.39 -19.07
N HIS A 245 7.59 -6.55 -19.58
CA HIS A 245 7.64 -6.07 -20.97
C HIS A 245 6.41 -5.25 -21.41
N ARG A 246 5.22 -5.60 -20.99
CA ARG A 246 3.94 -4.90 -21.22
C ARG A 246 2.97 -5.22 -20.10
N LEU A 247 1.95 -4.38 -19.94
CA LEU A 247 0.85 -4.68 -19.04
C LEU A 247 0.15 -5.98 -19.47
N PRO A 248 -0.28 -6.84 -18.54
CA PRO A 248 -1.07 -8.02 -18.86
C PRO A 248 -2.38 -7.64 -19.55
N ASP A 249 -2.68 -8.32 -20.68
CA ASP A 249 -3.98 -8.21 -21.32
C ASP A 249 -5.04 -8.94 -20.47
N LEU A 250 -6.18 -8.30 -20.22
CA LEU A 250 -7.29 -8.94 -19.54
C LEU A 250 -8.11 -9.78 -20.50
N ASN A 251 -7.89 -11.10 -20.48
CA ASN A 251 -8.73 -12.05 -21.22
C ASN A 251 -10.17 -11.99 -20.72
N GLN A 252 -11.11 -11.94 -21.67
CA GLN A 252 -12.54 -12.09 -21.37
C GLN A 252 -12.87 -13.58 -21.27
N LEU A 253 -13.11 -14.06 -20.05
CA LEU A 253 -13.35 -15.48 -19.76
C LEU A 253 -14.86 -15.78 -19.74
N SER A 254 -15.27 -16.83 -20.44
CA SER A 254 -16.64 -17.32 -20.35
C SER A 254 -16.93 -18.03 -19.03
N VAL A 255 -18.19 -18.18 -18.66
CA VAL A 255 -18.60 -18.88 -17.44
C VAL A 255 -18.04 -20.29 -17.34
N PRO A 256 -18.03 -21.14 -18.39
CA PRO A 256 -17.40 -22.47 -18.34
C PRO A 256 -15.88 -22.41 -18.08
N GLU A 257 -15.18 -21.44 -18.64
CA GLU A 257 -13.74 -21.26 -18.38
C GLU A 257 -13.48 -20.86 -16.94
N ILE A 258 -14.26 -19.95 -16.37
CA ILE A 258 -14.19 -19.58 -14.95
C ILE A 258 -14.44 -20.81 -14.05
N ASP A 259 -15.48 -21.60 -14.32
CA ASP A 259 -15.79 -22.78 -13.51
C ASP A 259 -14.66 -23.83 -13.59
N LYS A 260 -14.02 -23.98 -14.76
CA LYS A 260 -12.84 -24.84 -14.93
C LYS A 260 -11.65 -24.29 -14.12
N LEU A 261 -11.34 -23.01 -14.21
CA LEU A 261 -10.26 -22.37 -13.45
C LEU A 261 -10.51 -22.47 -11.94
N ARG A 262 -11.73 -22.22 -11.48
CA ARG A 262 -12.14 -22.36 -10.08
C ARG A 262 -11.86 -23.77 -9.55
N LYS A 263 -12.24 -24.81 -10.31
CA LYS A 263 -11.99 -26.21 -9.97
C LYS A 263 -10.50 -26.58 -9.99
N SER A 264 -9.68 -25.87 -10.76
CA SER A 264 -8.22 -26.06 -10.77
C SER A 264 -7.49 -25.24 -9.70
N GLY A 265 -8.22 -24.51 -8.84
CA GLY A 265 -7.65 -23.81 -7.69
C GLY A 265 -7.19 -22.38 -7.97
N CYS A 266 -7.69 -21.69 -9.01
CA CYS A 266 -7.44 -20.26 -9.17
C CYS A 266 -8.05 -19.45 -8.01
N GLN A 267 -7.57 -18.25 -7.83
CA GLN A 267 -8.10 -17.27 -6.88
C GLN A 267 -9.14 -16.40 -7.58
N ILE A 268 -10.37 -16.40 -7.10
CA ILE A 268 -11.43 -15.54 -7.65
C ILE A 268 -11.57 -14.32 -6.75
N ILE A 269 -11.31 -13.15 -7.32
CA ILE A 269 -11.37 -11.88 -6.60
C ILE A 269 -12.59 -11.11 -7.09
N ASP A 270 -13.54 -10.93 -6.21
CA ASP A 270 -14.74 -10.14 -6.44
C ASP A 270 -14.46 -8.70 -5.99
N ILE A 271 -14.34 -7.80 -6.97
CA ILE A 271 -13.97 -6.39 -6.74
C ILE A 271 -15.18 -5.47 -6.57
N ARG A 272 -16.39 -6.04 -6.49
CA ARG A 272 -17.64 -5.31 -6.35
C ARG A 272 -17.83 -4.75 -4.94
N SER A 273 -18.89 -3.97 -4.77
CA SER A 273 -19.26 -3.45 -3.44
C SER A 273 -19.62 -4.58 -2.47
N PRO A 274 -19.47 -4.36 -1.14
CA PRO A 274 -19.89 -5.32 -0.12
C PRO A 274 -21.35 -5.75 -0.22
N THR A 275 -22.24 -4.86 -0.65
CA THR A 275 -23.66 -5.15 -0.82
C THR A 275 -23.91 -6.02 -2.06
N SER A 276 -23.22 -5.77 -3.16
CA SER A 276 -23.27 -6.62 -4.36
C SER A 276 -22.78 -8.04 -4.04
N PHE A 277 -21.62 -8.14 -3.38
CA PHE A 277 -21.05 -9.42 -2.95
C PHE A 277 -22.00 -10.18 -2.01
N GLY A 278 -22.54 -9.50 -1.00
CA GLY A 278 -23.45 -10.10 -0.03
C GLY A 278 -24.74 -10.61 -0.66
N ALA A 279 -25.30 -9.89 -1.64
CA ALA A 279 -26.50 -10.29 -2.37
C ALA A 279 -26.26 -11.53 -3.26
N GLY A 280 -25.05 -11.71 -3.77
CA GLY A 280 -24.68 -12.89 -4.54
C GLY A 280 -23.26 -12.82 -5.05
N HIS A 281 -22.52 -13.91 -4.95
CA HIS A 281 -21.14 -14.03 -5.42
C HIS A 281 -20.84 -15.45 -5.95
N ILE A 282 -19.76 -15.61 -6.69
CA ILE A 282 -19.27 -16.92 -7.11
C ILE A 282 -18.76 -17.66 -5.87
N PRO A 283 -19.26 -18.89 -5.57
CA PRO A 283 -18.77 -19.64 -4.41
C PRO A 283 -17.25 -19.84 -4.45
N GLY A 284 -16.58 -19.49 -3.36
CA GLY A 284 -15.13 -19.54 -3.26
C GLY A 284 -14.41 -18.26 -3.65
N SER A 285 -15.12 -17.19 -3.99
CA SER A 285 -14.51 -15.87 -4.25
C SER A 285 -14.21 -15.10 -2.97
N LEU A 286 -13.16 -14.28 -3.03
CA LEU A 286 -12.75 -13.36 -1.98
C LEU A 286 -13.27 -11.95 -2.31
N SER A 287 -13.94 -11.32 -1.35
CA SER A 287 -14.48 -9.96 -1.48
C SER A 287 -13.42 -8.92 -1.16
N ILE A 288 -12.75 -8.39 -2.18
CA ILE A 288 -11.86 -7.25 -2.02
C ILE A 288 -12.35 -6.15 -2.96
N TRP A 289 -13.03 -5.16 -2.44
CA TRP A 289 -13.57 -4.07 -3.26
C TRP A 289 -12.45 -3.29 -3.98
N ARG A 290 -12.77 -2.69 -5.10
CA ARG A 290 -11.80 -2.09 -6.03
C ARG A 290 -10.77 -1.18 -5.33
N GLU A 291 -11.22 -0.22 -4.53
CA GLU A 291 -10.35 0.73 -3.83
C GLU A 291 -9.58 0.10 -2.65
N GLY A 292 -9.93 -1.11 -2.26
CA GLY A 292 -9.26 -1.88 -1.22
C GLY A 292 -8.21 -2.87 -1.73
N LEU A 293 -8.08 -3.02 -3.06
CA LEU A 293 -7.19 -4.03 -3.65
C LEU A 293 -5.75 -3.89 -3.16
N SER A 294 -5.13 -2.75 -3.36
CA SER A 294 -3.73 -2.51 -2.98
C SER A 294 -3.48 -2.71 -1.48
N ALA A 295 -4.46 -2.35 -0.62
CA ALA A 295 -4.32 -2.48 0.82
C ALA A 295 -4.47 -3.92 1.35
N PHE A 296 -5.24 -4.77 0.64
CA PHE A 296 -5.62 -6.07 1.20
C PHE A 296 -5.19 -7.28 0.38
N MET A 297 -4.94 -7.16 -0.93
CA MET A 297 -4.56 -8.35 -1.73
C MET A 297 -3.29 -9.01 -1.18
N GLY A 298 -2.29 -8.23 -0.76
CA GLY A 298 -1.03 -8.74 -0.23
C GLY A 298 -1.14 -9.51 1.10
N TRP A 299 -2.27 -9.38 1.80
CA TRP A 299 -2.55 -10.15 3.01
C TRP A 299 -3.06 -11.56 2.71
N PHE A 300 -3.74 -11.76 1.57
CA PHE A 300 -4.57 -12.95 1.37
C PHE A 300 -4.29 -13.72 0.09
N LEU A 301 -3.64 -13.09 -0.92
CA LEU A 301 -3.41 -13.74 -2.20
C LEU A 301 -2.05 -14.43 -2.27
N GLU A 302 -2.03 -15.56 -2.95
CA GLU A 302 -0.84 -16.35 -3.22
C GLU A 302 -0.26 -16.02 -4.60
N TYR A 303 1.02 -15.70 -4.69
CA TYR A 303 1.68 -15.30 -5.94
C TYR A 303 1.65 -16.36 -7.05
N GLN A 304 1.69 -17.65 -6.68
CA GLN A 304 1.79 -18.75 -7.63
C GLN A 304 0.44 -19.19 -8.22
N ARG A 305 -0.66 -18.62 -7.74
CA ARG A 305 -2.01 -19.03 -8.18
C ARG A 305 -2.59 -17.98 -9.13
N PRO A 306 -3.11 -18.41 -10.31
CA PRO A 306 -3.76 -17.50 -11.24
C PRO A 306 -4.96 -16.77 -10.61
N ILE A 307 -5.15 -15.51 -11.00
CA ILE A 307 -6.22 -14.65 -10.50
C ILE A 307 -7.29 -14.49 -11.56
N VAL A 308 -8.54 -14.65 -11.17
CA VAL A 308 -9.74 -14.31 -11.95
C VAL A 308 -10.44 -13.15 -11.28
N ILE A 309 -10.74 -12.11 -12.05
CA ILE A 309 -11.43 -10.92 -11.57
C ILE A 309 -12.93 -11.04 -11.85
N VAL A 310 -13.77 -10.68 -10.87
CA VAL A 310 -15.22 -10.57 -11.01
C VAL A 310 -15.65 -9.15 -10.69
N ASP A 311 -16.32 -8.51 -11.65
CA ASP A 311 -16.92 -7.18 -11.55
C ASP A 311 -18.38 -7.24 -12.02
N ASP A 312 -19.14 -6.15 -11.87
CA ASP A 312 -20.51 -6.10 -12.39
C ASP A 312 -20.54 -5.83 -13.90
N PHE A 313 -19.73 -4.91 -14.40
CA PHE A 313 -19.81 -4.39 -15.77
C PHE A 313 -18.48 -4.41 -16.53
N ASN A 314 -17.39 -4.77 -15.91
CA ASN A 314 -16.02 -4.78 -16.48
C ASN A 314 -15.59 -3.41 -17.06
N LEU A 315 -16.00 -2.34 -16.39
CA LEU A 315 -15.65 -0.98 -16.80
C LEU A 315 -14.35 -0.54 -16.16
N ASP A 316 -13.48 0.08 -16.97
CA ASP A 316 -12.22 0.69 -16.52
C ASP A 316 -11.38 -0.23 -15.60
N LEU A 317 -10.98 -1.38 -16.11
CA LEU A 317 -10.19 -2.37 -15.35
C LEU A 317 -8.68 -2.13 -15.40
N ASP A 318 -8.20 -1.18 -16.19
CA ASP A 318 -6.76 -0.85 -16.24
C ASP A 318 -6.16 -0.47 -14.89
N PRO A 319 -6.80 0.37 -14.03
CA PRO A 319 -6.30 0.63 -12.69
C PRO A 319 -6.22 -0.64 -11.83
N VAL A 320 -7.19 -1.55 -11.96
CA VAL A 320 -7.21 -2.85 -11.24
C VAL A 320 -6.01 -3.71 -11.65
N VAL A 321 -5.70 -3.81 -12.94
CA VAL A 321 -4.51 -4.53 -13.43
C VAL A 321 -3.23 -3.90 -12.88
N ARG A 322 -3.15 -2.57 -12.87
CA ARG A 322 -1.98 -1.84 -12.33
C ARG A 322 -1.78 -2.11 -10.85
N ASP A 323 -2.85 -2.16 -10.05
CA ASP A 323 -2.76 -2.50 -8.63
C ASP A 323 -2.18 -3.90 -8.44
N PHE A 324 -2.64 -4.90 -9.20
CA PHE A 324 -2.09 -6.26 -9.12
C PHE A 324 -0.61 -6.31 -9.46
N ILE A 325 -0.18 -5.72 -10.58
CA ILE A 325 1.22 -5.81 -11.01
C ILE A 325 2.18 -5.00 -10.11
N ARG A 326 1.71 -3.90 -9.49
CA ARG A 326 2.52 -3.12 -8.54
C ARG A 326 2.91 -3.95 -7.32
N LEU A 327 2.05 -4.88 -6.90
CA LEU A 327 2.32 -5.81 -5.82
C LEU A 327 2.86 -7.18 -6.32
N GLY A 328 3.17 -7.33 -7.60
CA GLY A 328 3.78 -8.54 -8.16
C GLY A 328 2.84 -9.68 -8.50
N TYR A 329 1.54 -9.44 -8.55
CA TYR A 329 0.55 -10.42 -8.98
C TYR A 329 0.39 -10.40 -10.51
N ASP A 330 1.37 -10.98 -11.21
CA ASP A 330 1.48 -10.90 -12.67
C ASP A 330 0.63 -11.94 -13.40
N THR A 331 0.18 -12.99 -12.72
CA THR A 331 -0.58 -14.09 -13.31
C THR A 331 -2.08 -13.82 -13.23
N ILE A 332 -2.56 -12.83 -14.01
CA ILE A 332 -3.98 -12.52 -14.14
C ILE A 332 -4.53 -13.36 -15.28
N ALA A 333 -5.35 -14.36 -14.98
CA ALA A 333 -5.96 -15.24 -15.98
C ALA A 333 -6.99 -14.51 -16.84
N GLY A 334 -7.72 -13.57 -16.25
CA GLY A 334 -8.69 -12.73 -16.94
C GLY A 334 -9.83 -12.27 -16.06
N VAL A 335 -10.87 -11.76 -16.71
CA VAL A 335 -12.09 -11.25 -16.08
C VAL A 335 -13.32 -11.99 -16.60
N LEU A 336 -14.35 -12.18 -15.77
CA LEU A 336 -15.61 -12.81 -16.18
C LEU A 336 -16.31 -11.96 -17.24
N SER A 337 -16.39 -12.46 -18.46
CA SER A 337 -17.07 -11.79 -19.56
C SER A 337 -18.55 -11.56 -19.24
N GLY A 338 -19.01 -10.32 -19.39
CA GLY A 338 -20.36 -9.90 -19.04
C GLY A 338 -20.62 -9.76 -17.54
N GLY A 339 -19.56 -9.77 -16.72
CA GLY A 339 -19.60 -9.57 -15.28
C GLY A 339 -20.41 -10.63 -14.51
N PHE A 340 -20.65 -10.38 -13.22
CA PHE A 340 -21.42 -11.28 -12.37
C PHE A 340 -22.83 -11.64 -12.92
N PRO A 341 -23.55 -10.74 -13.63
CA PRO A 341 -24.81 -11.10 -14.29
C PRO A 341 -24.71 -12.27 -15.28
N ALA A 342 -23.54 -12.48 -15.93
CA ALA A 342 -23.35 -13.64 -16.81
C ALA A 342 -23.33 -14.96 -16.03
N TRP A 343 -22.72 -14.98 -14.84
CA TRP A 343 -22.72 -16.15 -13.96
C TRP A 343 -24.13 -16.53 -13.51
N THR A 344 -24.94 -15.56 -13.11
CA THR A 344 -26.31 -15.81 -12.65
C THR A 344 -27.20 -16.31 -13.78
N LYS A 345 -27.06 -15.75 -15.00
CA LYS A 345 -27.83 -16.20 -16.19
C LYS A 345 -27.44 -17.61 -16.62
N ALA A 346 -26.25 -18.08 -16.32
CA ALA A 346 -25.79 -19.44 -16.62
C ALA A 346 -26.30 -20.48 -15.60
N ALA A 347 -27.12 -20.08 -14.63
CA ALA A 347 -27.76 -20.93 -13.61
C ALA A 347 -26.75 -21.73 -12.76
N HIS A 348 -25.56 -21.16 -12.51
CA HIS A 348 -24.62 -21.71 -11.55
C HIS A 348 -24.99 -21.35 -10.12
N ASP A 349 -24.47 -22.12 -9.15
CA ASP A 349 -24.64 -21.85 -7.73
C ASP A 349 -24.11 -20.45 -7.36
N ILE A 350 -24.81 -19.81 -6.42
CA ILE A 350 -24.50 -18.48 -5.91
C ILE A 350 -24.32 -18.56 -4.41
N GLY A 351 -23.17 -18.09 -3.91
CA GLY A 351 -22.96 -17.82 -2.49
C GLY A 351 -23.64 -16.51 -2.08
N THR A 352 -24.03 -16.41 -0.81
CA THR A 352 -24.57 -15.19 -0.22
C THR A 352 -24.00 -14.95 1.17
N VAL A 353 -23.84 -13.67 1.55
CA VAL A 353 -23.53 -13.26 2.92
C VAL A 353 -24.62 -12.28 3.37
N ARG A 354 -25.28 -12.58 4.49
CA ARG A 354 -26.29 -11.67 5.01
C ARG A 354 -25.68 -10.33 5.38
N THR A 355 -26.47 -9.28 5.19
CA THR A 355 -26.13 -7.94 5.65
C THR A 355 -27.17 -7.41 6.60
N CYS A 356 -26.80 -6.52 7.52
CA CYS A 356 -27.76 -5.83 8.38
C CYS A 356 -27.32 -4.39 8.65
N SER A 357 -28.26 -3.53 9.00
CA SER A 357 -27.99 -2.21 9.53
C SER A 357 -27.57 -2.28 11.01
N VAL A 358 -27.01 -1.19 11.53
CA VAL A 358 -26.66 -1.10 12.97
C VAL A 358 -27.89 -1.15 13.88
N GLN A 359 -29.07 -0.70 13.41
CA GLN A 359 -30.35 -0.79 14.13
C GLN A 359 -30.77 -2.26 14.26
N GLN A 360 -30.73 -3.01 13.15
CA GLN A 360 -31.03 -4.45 13.18
C GLN A 360 -30.03 -5.23 14.04
N LEU A 361 -28.77 -4.85 14.04
CA LEU A 361 -27.79 -5.43 14.95
C LEU A 361 -28.14 -5.15 16.40
N LYS A 362 -28.46 -3.89 16.76
CA LYS A 362 -28.84 -3.52 18.11
C LYS A 362 -30.06 -4.35 18.63
N GLU A 363 -31.09 -4.52 17.80
CA GLU A 363 -32.23 -5.36 18.12
C GLU A 363 -31.88 -6.83 18.34
N ARG A 364 -30.92 -7.36 17.56
CA ARG A 364 -30.43 -8.74 17.70
C ARG A 364 -29.62 -8.94 18.97
N LEU A 365 -28.76 -7.99 19.32
CA LEU A 365 -27.97 -8.05 20.56
C LEU A 365 -28.86 -8.15 21.81
N ASP A 366 -30.02 -7.51 21.78
CA ASP A 366 -30.98 -7.56 22.88
C ASP A 366 -31.70 -8.92 22.95
N LYS A 367 -31.67 -9.76 21.89
CA LYS A 367 -32.48 -11.00 21.78
C LYS A 367 -31.66 -12.29 21.62
N GLU A 368 -30.56 -12.26 20.90
CA GLU A 368 -29.93 -13.48 20.32
C GLU A 368 -28.49 -13.73 20.80
N HIS A 369 -27.78 -12.78 21.33
CA HIS A 369 -26.38 -12.87 21.76
C HIS A 369 -25.43 -13.50 20.68
N PRO A 370 -25.36 -12.97 19.45
CA PRO A 370 -24.46 -13.47 18.42
C PRO A 370 -23.00 -13.25 18.82
N PHE A 371 -22.06 -14.02 18.26
CA PHE A 371 -20.65 -13.72 18.35
C PHE A 371 -20.36 -12.49 17.49
N ILE A 372 -19.81 -11.43 18.08
CA ILE A 372 -19.52 -10.17 17.39
C ILE A 372 -18.02 -10.09 17.14
N LEU A 373 -17.62 -9.99 15.88
CA LEU A 373 -16.24 -9.90 15.45
C LEU A 373 -15.94 -8.49 14.91
N ASP A 374 -15.04 -7.77 15.58
CA ASP A 374 -14.47 -6.51 15.09
C ASP A 374 -13.18 -6.76 14.34
N VAL A 375 -13.13 -6.38 13.06
CA VAL A 375 -11.96 -6.60 12.19
C VAL A 375 -11.19 -5.32 11.87
N ARG A 376 -11.37 -4.28 12.68
CA ARG A 376 -10.62 -3.04 12.55
C ARG A 376 -9.19 -3.22 13.07
N ASP A 377 -8.32 -2.24 12.77
CA ASP A 377 -7.00 -2.16 13.40
C ASP A 377 -7.08 -1.81 14.89
N MET A 378 -6.04 -2.14 15.63
CA MET A 378 -5.96 -1.96 17.09
C MET A 378 -6.00 -0.47 17.48
N LYS A 379 -5.46 0.43 16.65
CA LYS A 379 -5.50 1.87 16.88
C LYS A 379 -6.93 2.38 16.92
N ASN A 380 -7.74 1.99 15.92
CA ASN A 380 -9.16 2.34 15.86
C ASN A 380 -9.98 1.66 16.98
N TRP A 381 -9.64 0.43 17.34
CA TRP A 381 -10.27 -0.25 18.46
C TRP A 381 -10.14 0.56 19.76
N HIS A 382 -8.93 1.00 20.10
CA HIS A 382 -8.68 1.78 21.32
C HIS A 382 -9.17 3.22 21.24
N ALA A 383 -8.92 3.91 20.13
CA ALA A 383 -9.24 5.34 20.01
C ALA A 383 -10.75 5.60 19.96
N VAL A 384 -11.47 4.76 19.23
CA VAL A 384 -12.91 4.92 19.00
C VAL A 384 -13.76 4.13 20.02
N GLY A 385 -13.22 3.04 20.55
CA GLY A 385 -13.95 2.02 21.29
C GLY A 385 -14.66 1.04 20.34
N HIS A 386 -15.46 0.15 20.88
CA HIS A 386 -16.06 -0.98 20.15
C HIS A 386 -17.52 -1.26 20.55
N ILE A 387 -18.23 -2.06 19.77
CA ILE A 387 -19.57 -2.53 20.10
C ILE A 387 -19.48 -3.44 21.34
N PRO A 388 -20.36 -3.29 22.34
CA PRO A 388 -20.31 -4.07 23.56
C PRO A 388 -20.27 -5.58 23.30
N GLY A 389 -19.30 -6.26 23.96
CA GLY A 389 -19.10 -7.69 23.82
C GLY A 389 -18.43 -8.14 22.52
N ALA A 390 -17.88 -7.23 21.73
CA ALA A 390 -17.16 -7.58 20.52
C ALA A 390 -15.79 -8.23 20.84
N HIS A 391 -15.47 -9.29 20.09
CA HIS A 391 -14.14 -9.90 20.04
C HIS A 391 -13.34 -9.23 18.93
N HIS A 392 -12.09 -8.82 19.22
CA HIS A 392 -11.26 -8.12 18.25
C HIS A 392 -10.24 -9.05 17.61
N ILE A 393 -10.25 -9.10 16.28
CA ILE A 393 -9.18 -9.71 15.47
C ILE A 393 -8.99 -8.81 14.26
N TYR A 394 -7.80 -8.22 14.08
CA TYR A 394 -7.52 -7.42 12.88
C TYR A 394 -7.68 -8.27 11.61
N ILE A 395 -8.29 -7.67 10.58
CA ILE A 395 -8.59 -8.39 9.32
C ILE A 395 -7.36 -9.09 8.73
N GLY A 396 -6.19 -8.45 8.73
CA GLY A 396 -4.95 -9.03 8.20
C GLY A 396 -4.46 -10.26 8.96
N GLU A 397 -4.75 -10.33 10.25
CA GLU A 397 -4.37 -11.44 11.13
C GLU A 397 -5.45 -12.51 11.26
N LEU A 398 -6.65 -12.25 10.72
CA LEU A 398 -7.79 -13.17 10.82
C LEU A 398 -7.46 -14.62 10.45
N PRO A 399 -6.65 -14.92 9.41
CA PRO A 399 -6.28 -16.30 9.08
C PRO A 399 -5.48 -17.02 10.18
N LEU A 400 -4.82 -16.30 11.06
CA LEU A 400 -4.03 -16.87 12.15
C LEU A 400 -4.86 -17.16 13.41
N HIS A 401 -6.11 -16.66 13.48
CA HIS A 401 -6.95 -16.66 14.67
C HIS A 401 -8.33 -17.30 14.44
N PHE A 402 -8.48 -18.16 13.41
CA PHE A 402 -9.75 -18.84 13.16
C PHE A 402 -10.20 -19.76 14.30
N ASP A 403 -9.28 -20.24 15.11
CA ASP A 403 -9.57 -21.07 16.29
C ASP A 403 -10.23 -20.32 17.44
N GLU A 404 -10.12 -19.01 17.47
CA GLU A 404 -10.81 -18.14 18.45
C GLU A 404 -12.27 -17.90 18.07
N ILE A 405 -12.69 -18.23 16.84
CA ILE A 405 -14.02 -17.96 16.32
C ILE A 405 -14.86 -19.22 16.43
N PRO A 406 -16.06 -19.18 17.05
CA PRO A 406 -16.90 -20.36 17.20
C PRO A 406 -17.36 -20.91 15.85
N LYS A 407 -17.13 -22.22 15.62
CA LYS A 407 -17.54 -22.89 14.38
C LYS A 407 -19.05 -22.93 14.17
N HIS A 408 -19.81 -22.87 15.25
CA HIS A 408 -21.28 -22.93 15.23
C HIS A 408 -21.86 -21.69 15.85
N GLY A 409 -23.05 -21.31 15.42
CA GLY A 409 -23.72 -20.12 15.89
C GLY A 409 -23.79 -19.01 14.84
N HIS A 410 -24.30 -17.87 15.24
CA HIS A 410 -24.42 -16.70 14.39
C HIS A 410 -23.22 -15.77 14.64
N ILE A 411 -22.45 -15.50 13.60
CA ILE A 411 -21.31 -14.60 13.65
C ILE A 411 -21.68 -13.31 12.93
N VAL A 412 -21.52 -12.20 13.62
CA VAL A 412 -21.73 -10.86 13.08
C VAL A 412 -20.37 -10.18 12.97
N VAL A 413 -19.99 -9.81 11.76
CA VAL A 413 -18.72 -9.16 11.48
C VAL A 413 -18.93 -7.68 11.20
N TYR A 414 -18.12 -6.83 11.79
CA TYR A 414 -18.13 -5.40 11.49
C TYR A 414 -16.73 -4.79 11.41
N CYS A 415 -16.65 -3.65 10.74
CA CYS A 415 -15.48 -2.78 10.70
C CYS A 415 -15.93 -1.32 10.80
N ASP A 416 -15.20 -0.38 10.20
CA ASP A 416 -15.58 1.03 10.19
C ASP A 416 -16.85 1.30 9.36
N ALA A 417 -16.94 0.74 8.13
CA ALA A 417 -18.02 1.04 7.18
C ALA A 417 -18.64 -0.21 6.51
N GLY A 418 -18.17 -1.42 6.80
CA GLY A 418 -18.69 -2.68 6.25
C GLY A 418 -17.86 -3.29 5.11
N TYR A 419 -16.79 -2.62 4.65
CA TYR A 419 -15.90 -3.11 3.58
C TYR A 419 -14.99 -4.24 4.05
N LYS A 420 -14.15 -4.00 5.06
CA LYS A 420 -13.32 -5.03 5.72
C LYS A 420 -14.17 -6.16 6.30
N GLY A 421 -15.41 -5.85 6.74
CA GLY A 421 -16.37 -6.85 7.21
C GLY A 421 -16.83 -7.81 6.10
N SER A 422 -17.01 -7.35 4.86
CA SER A 422 -17.31 -8.21 3.71
C SER A 422 -16.13 -9.13 3.37
N LEU A 423 -14.92 -8.59 3.36
CA LEU A 423 -13.68 -9.35 3.17
C LEU A 423 -13.54 -10.44 4.24
N ALA A 424 -13.74 -10.10 5.52
CA ALA A 424 -13.69 -11.07 6.61
C ALA A 424 -14.76 -12.17 6.47
N ALA A 425 -15.98 -11.78 6.10
CA ALA A 425 -17.06 -12.75 5.87
C ALA A 425 -16.73 -13.70 4.71
N SER A 426 -16.09 -13.21 3.62
CA SER A 426 -15.66 -14.07 2.52
C SER A 426 -14.54 -15.03 2.94
N LEU A 427 -13.56 -14.58 3.73
CA LEU A 427 -12.50 -15.42 4.32
C LEU A 427 -13.10 -16.52 5.21
N LEU A 428 -14.03 -16.14 6.11
CA LEU A 428 -14.71 -17.08 6.97
C LEU A 428 -15.51 -18.12 6.16
N THR A 429 -16.17 -17.70 5.06
CA THR A 429 -16.88 -18.61 4.17
C THR A 429 -15.93 -19.64 3.52
N LEU A 430 -14.75 -19.18 3.05
CA LEU A 430 -13.72 -20.09 2.52
C LEU A 430 -13.26 -21.14 3.54
N HIS A 431 -13.31 -20.78 4.84
CA HIS A 431 -12.97 -21.67 5.96
C HIS A 431 -14.19 -22.36 6.59
N GLN A 432 -15.29 -22.50 5.81
CA GLN A 432 -16.49 -23.26 6.17
C GLN A 432 -17.27 -22.71 7.38
N TYR A 433 -17.26 -21.41 7.59
CA TYR A 433 -18.21 -20.74 8.48
C TYR A 433 -19.44 -20.34 7.66
N HIS A 434 -20.65 -20.64 8.15
CA HIS A 434 -21.85 -20.55 7.31
C HIS A 434 -22.87 -19.51 7.77
N ASN A 435 -22.96 -19.19 9.03
CA ASN A 435 -24.00 -18.30 9.56
C ASN A 435 -23.42 -16.89 9.80
N LEU A 436 -23.11 -16.18 8.72
CA LEU A 436 -22.39 -14.91 8.74
C LEU A 436 -23.33 -13.73 8.42
N THR A 437 -23.10 -12.61 9.09
CA THR A 437 -23.74 -11.32 8.78
C THR A 437 -22.70 -10.21 8.80
N ASN A 438 -22.58 -9.44 7.72
CA ASN A 438 -21.77 -8.23 7.66
C ASN A 438 -22.60 -7.01 8.03
N VAL A 439 -22.10 -6.15 8.92
CA VAL A 439 -22.79 -4.93 9.36
C VAL A 439 -22.46 -3.77 8.44
N LEU A 440 -23.46 -3.31 7.70
CA LEU A 440 -23.32 -2.14 6.82
C LEU A 440 -23.21 -0.86 7.66
N GLY A 441 -22.27 0.01 7.27
CA GLY A 441 -21.97 1.25 7.98
C GLY A 441 -21.13 1.07 9.25
N GLY A 442 -20.97 -0.15 9.74
CA GLY A 442 -20.06 -0.54 10.82
C GLY A 442 -20.03 0.40 12.03
N MET A 443 -18.83 0.61 12.58
CA MET A 443 -18.63 1.47 13.76
C MET A 443 -19.00 2.94 13.51
N THR A 444 -18.82 3.43 12.29
CA THR A 444 -19.20 4.80 11.89
C THR A 444 -20.70 5.02 12.06
N ALA A 445 -21.51 4.10 11.55
CA ALA A 445 -22.97 4.19 11.69
C ALA A 445 -23.43 3.92 13.14
N TRP A 446 -22.78 2.99 13.85
CA TRP A 446 -23.06 2.68 15.26
C TRP A 446 -22.91 3.91 16.16
N LYS A 447 -21.78 4.65 16.01
CA LYS A 447 -21.56 5.92 16.70
C LYS A 447 -22.59 6.98 16.34
N LYS A 448 -22.87 7.13 15.04
CA LYS A 448 -23.85 8.13 14.57
C LYS A 448 -25.27 7.85 15.06
N ALA A 449 -25.61 6.58 15.29
CA ALA A 449 -26.87 6.18 15.90
C ALA A 449 -26.95 6.43 17.42
N GLY A 450 -25.86 6.83 18.06
CA GLY A 450 -25.79 7.10 19.50
C GLY A 450 -25.84 5.83 20.36
N PHE A 451 -25.49 4.67 19.81
CA PHE A 451 -25.53 3.41 20.57
C PHE A 451 -24.34 3.31 21.52
N ARG A 452 -24.48 2.50 22.57
CA ARG A 452 -23.46 2.29 23.60
C ARG A 452 -22.16 1.76 22.96
N ILE A 453 -21.03 2.31 23.41
CA ILE A 453 -19.68 1.93 23.04
C ILE A 453 -18.94 1.53 24.32
N GLU A 454 -18.13 0.46 24.25
CA GLU A 454 -17.14 0.10 25.25
C GLU A 454 -15.77 0.62 24.82
N LYS A 455 -14.92 0.96 25.81
CA LYS A 455 -13.53 1.43 25.60
C LYS A 455 -12.55 0.46 26.24
#